data_d23bebcf62fcb27e238346c12c0d432a
#
_entry.id   d23bebcf62fcb27e238346c12c0d432a
#
_cell.length_a   1.000
_cell.length_b   1.000
_cell.length_c   1.000
_cell.angle_alpha   90.00
_cell.angle_beta   90.00
_cell.angle_gamma   90.00
#
_symmetry.space_group_name_H-M   'P 1'
#
loop_
_entity.id
_entity.type
_entity.pdbx_description
1 polymer ?
#
loop_
_entity_poly.entity_id
_entity_poly.type
_entity_poly.pdbx_seq_one_letter_code
_entity_poly.pdbx_strand_id
1 'polypeptide(L)'
;MRYRRYFWVLAAFVGFAVGATAWAALMPVDSDSRESVYVIPKGTWARRMAGENIEVLPAEIRLTLGIKDVLVLENQDDVPQLFGPVLIMPGQSFRLPFARASTYQFACSLHVSGRLDVVVEALPETGWQRLRWRAIALAKSGAWL
;
A
#
# COMPACT_ATOMS: atom_id res chain seq x y z
N MET A 1 -37.02 35.24 -15.52
CA MET A 1 -36.13 35.44 -14.34
C MET A 1 -35.58 34.15 -13.69
N ARG A 2 -36.16 33.00 -13.87
CA ARG A 2 -35.72 31.70 -13.23
C ARG A 2 -34.40 31.16 -13.81
N TYR A 3 -34.15 31.28 -15.13
CA TYR A 3 -32.94 30.76 -15.80
C TYR A 3 -31.63 31.43 -15.31
N ARG A 4 -31.65 32.70 -14.95
CA ARG A 4 -30.46 33.42 -14.41
C ARG A 4 -29.99 32.85 -13.09
N ARG A 5 -30.88 32.38 -12.23
CA ARG A 5 -30.51 31.72 -10.95
C ARG A 5 -29.86 30.37 -11.17
N TYR A 6 -30.37 29.55 -12.08
CA TYR A 6 -29.79 28.25 -12.43
C TYR A 6 -28.41 28.39 -13.08
N PHE A 7 -28.21 29.43 -13.90
CA PHE A 7 -26.92 29.71 -14.52
C PHE A 7 -25.84 30.02 -13.45
N TRP A 8 -26.14 30.84 -12.48
CA TRP A 8 -25.20 31.17 -11.40
C TRP A 8 -24.91 29.99 -10.49
N VAL A 9 -25.88 29.14 -10.20
CA VAL A 9 -25.70 27.90 -9.42
C VAL A 9 -24.81 26.90 -10.17
N LEU A 10 -25.05 26.71 -11.47
CA LEU A 10 -24.21 25.85 -12.32
C LEU A 10 -22.79 26.40 -12.43
N ALA A 11 -22.62 27.68 -12.63
CA ALA A 11 -21.29 28.30 -12.69
C ALA A 11 -20.50 28.15 -11.38
N ALA A 12 -21.18 28.34 -10.24
CA ALA A 12 -20.59 28.11 -8.93
C ALA A 12 -20.18 26.64 -8.71
N PHE A 13 -21.03 25.70 -9.15
CA PHE A 13 -20.74 24.27 -9.03
C PHE A 13 -19.55 23.83 -9.90
N VAL A 14 -19.50 24.33 -11.14
CA VAL A 14 -18.36 24.10 -12.05
C VAL A 14 -17.08 24.72 -11.50
N GLY A 15 -17.14 25.95 -11.00
CA GLY A 15 -15.99 26.61 -10.37
C GLY A 15 -15.46 25.84 -9.15
N PHE A 16 -16.36 25.34 -8.31
CA PHE A 16 -15.99 24.50 -7.15
C PHE A 16 -15.36 23.18 -7.59
N ALA A 17 -15.93 22.50 -8.58
CA ALA A 17 -15.40 21.23 -9.10
C ALA A 17 -14.00 21.42 -9.70
N VAL A 18 -13.79 22.47 -10.49
CA VAL A 18 -12.47 22.81 -11.06
C VAL A 18 -11.47 23.14 -9.95
N GLY A 19 -11.88 23.94 -8.97
CA GLY A 19 -11.03 24.27 -7.81
C GLY A 19 -10.64 23.05 -7.00
N ALA A 20 -11.57 22.15 -6.73
CA ALA A 20 -11.33 20.90 -5.98
C ALA A 20 -10.40 19.94 -6.75
N THR A 21 -10.56 19.82 -8.07
CA THR A 21 -9.67 18.99 -8.89
C THR A 21 -8.27 19.57 -9.00
N ALA A 22 -8.13 20.86 -9.17
CA ALA A 22 -6.84 21.56 -9.18
C ALA A 22 -6.12 21.40 -7.82
N TRP A 23 -6.85 21.60 -6.73
CA TRP A 23 -6.32 21.40 -5.39
C TRP A 23 -5.85 19.94 -5.19
N ALA A 24 -6.65 18.96 -5.56
CA ALA A 24 -6.30 17.54 -5.45
C ALA A 24 -5.10 17.14 -6.33
N ALA A 25 -4.86 17.82 -7.45
CA ALA A 25 -3.71 17.59 -8.31
C ALA A 25 -2.39 18.15 -7.75
N LEU A 26 -2.46 19.26 -7.02
CA LEU A 26 -1.30 20.04 -6.58
C LEU A 26 -0.88 19.71 -5.15
N MET A 27 -1.84 19.39 -4.27
CA MET A 27 -1.55 19.10 -2.87
C MET A 27 -0.60 17.89 -2.71
N PRO A 28 0.38 17.98 -1.79
CA PRO A 28 1.24 16.85 -1.47
C PRO A 28 0.40 15.66 -0.99
N VAL A 29 0.89 14.46 -1.29
CA VAL A 29 0.34 13.23 -0.72
C VAL A 29 1.12 12.98 0.54
N ASP A 30 0.47 13.10 1.68
CA ASP A 30 1.04 12.82 2.99
C ASP A 30 0.42 11.55 3.54
N SER A 31 1.17 10.84 4.37
CA SER A 31 0.74 9.61 5.03
C SER A 31 1.18 9.68 6.49
N ASP A 32 0.28 9.35 7.41
CA ASP A 32 0.54 9.35 8.86
C ASP A 32 1.73 8.47 9.25
N SER A 33 2.02 7.46 8.44
CA SER A 33 3.15 6.57 8.63
C SER A 33 3.69 6.10 7.27
N ARG A 34 5.00 6.08 7.13
CA ARG A 34 5.68 5.51 5.93
C ARG A 34 5.79 3.99 5.97
N GLU A 35 5.27 3.36 7.01
CA GLU A 35 5.38 1.93 7.23
C GLU A 35 4.18 1.17 6.65
N SER A 36 4.47 0.05 6.00
CA SER A 36 3.49 -0.98 5.65
C SER A 36 3.78 -2.20 6.51
N VAL A 37 2.93 -2.41 7.51
CA VAL A 37 3.12 -3.48 8.50
C VAL A 37 2.36 -4.72 8.07
N TYR A 38 3.04 -5.85 8.03
CA TYR A 38 2.48 -7.17 7.81
C TYR A 38 2.81 -8.06 9.01
N VAL A 39 1.78 -8.61 9.61
CA VAL A 39 1.90 -9.47 10.80
C VAL A 39 1.79 -10.92 10.37
N ILE A 40 2.74 -11.74 10.82
CA ILE A 40 2.71 -13.19 10.68
C ILE A 40 2.05 -13.74 11.94
N PRO A 41 0.80 -14.26 11.86
CA PRO A 41 0.06 -14.69 13.04
C PRO A 41 0.67 -15.93 13.68
N LYS A 42 0.43 -16.06 14.98
CA LYS A 42 0.79 -17.27 15.73
C LYS A 42 0.13 -18.52 15.15
N GLY A 43 0.88 -19.60 15.09
CA GLY A 43 0.40 -20.91 14.60
C GLY A 43 0.38 -21.01 13.06
N THR A 44 0.89 -20.03 12.34
CA THR A 44 0.99 -20.05 10.86
C THR A 44 1.75 -21.28 10.37
N TRP A 45 2.90 -21.57 10.96
CA TRP A 45 3.72 -22.72 10.59
C TRP A 45 3.01 -24.06 10.87
N ALA A 46 2.42 -24.20 12.06
CA ALA A 46 1.71 -25.41 12.45
C ALA A 46 0.56 -25.74 11.48
N ARG A 47 -0.21 -24.73 11.08
CA ARG A 47 -1.32 -24.88 10.12
C ARG A 47 -0.81 -25.25 8.73
N ARG A 48 0.30 -24.68 8.27
CA ARG A 48 0.93 -25.06 7.01
C ARG A 48 1.46 -26.49 7.02
N MET A 49 2.07 -26.94 8.14
CA MET A 49 2.49 -28.31 8.31
C MET A 49 1.32 -29.30 8.33
N ALA A 50 0.14 -28.85 8.76
CA ALA A 50 -1.11 -29.62 8.68
C ALA A 50 -1.70 -29.66 7.26
N GLY A 51 -1.06 -29.03 6.27
CA GLY A 51 -1.50 -29.02 4.87
C GLY A 51 -2.49 -27.90 4.54
N GLU A 52 -2.71 -26.93 5.44
CA GLU A 52 -3.55 -25.79 5.14
C GLU A 52 -2.85 -24.82 4.20
N ASN A 53 -3.53 -24.40 3.14
CA ASN A 53 -3.03 -23.41 2.21
C ASN A 53 -3.33 -21.98 2.73
N ILE A 54 -2.47 -21.49 3.64
CA ILE A 54 -2.62 -20.17 4.26
C ILE A 54 -1.74 -19.17 3.53
N GLU A 55 -2.34 -18.18 2.92
CA GLU A 55 -1.64 -16.97 2.44
C GLU A 55 -1.62 -15.92 3.55
N VAL A 56 -0.48 -15.75 4.19
CA VAL A 56 -0.26 -14.74 5.25
C VAL A 56 0.13 -13.40 4.63
N LEU A 57 0.83 -13.45 3.52
CA LEU A 57 1.27 -12.28 2.77
C LEU A 57 0.61 -12.29 1.38
N PRO A 58 0.28 -11.12 0.82
CA PRO A 58 -0.21 -11.05 -0.55
C PRO A 58 0.87 -11.53 -1.52
N ALA A 59 0.47 -12.01 -2.70
CA ALA A 59 1.39 -12.49 -3.74
C ALA A 59 2.42 -11.43 -4.15
N GLU A 60 2.03 -10.16 -4.07
CA GLU A 60 2.86 -9.01 -4.38
C GLU A 60 2.59 -7.89 -3.37
N ILE A 61 3.65 -7.33 -2.79
CA ILE A 61 3.56 -6.16 -1.92
C ILE A 61 3.86 -4.92 -2.77
N ARG A 62 2.94 -3.96 -2.79
CA ARG A 62 3.13 -2.67 -3.47
C ARG A 62 3.39 -1.56 -2.48
N LEU A 63 4.49 -0.86 -2.69
CA LEU A 63 4.92 0.29 -1.90
C LEU A 63 5.06 1.51 -2.81
N THR A 64 4.98 2.71 -2.24
CA THR A 64 5.17 3.97 -2.97
C THR A 64 6.18 4.83 -2.23
N LEU A 65 7.25 5.23 -2.92
CA LEU A 65 8.31 6.07 -2.35
C LEU A 65 7.73 7.36 -1.75
N GLY A 66 8.20 7.71 -0.55
CA GLY A 66 7.80 8.92 0.15
C GLY A 66 6.41 8.86 0.80
N ILE A 67 5.61 7.80 0.55
CA ILE A 67 4.27 7.62 1.13
C ILE A 67 4.26 6.39 2.04
N LYS A 68 4.51 5.22 1.46
CA LYS A 68 4.59 3.91 2.12
C LYS A 68 5.78 3.17 1.54
N ASP A 69 6.96 3.42 2.04
CA ASP A 69 8.22 2.91 1.48
C ASP A 69 9.07 2.14 2.50
N VAL A 70 8.51 1.85 3.66
CA VAL A 70 9.13 1.00 4.67
C VAL A 70 8.27 -0.25 4.85
N LEU A 71 8.80 -1.41 4.47
CA LEU A 71 8.19 -2.70 4.77
C LEU A 71 8.53 -3.11 6.19
N VAL A 72 7.52 -3.45 6.98
CA VAL A 72 7.68 -4.00 8.33
C VAL A 72 7.03 -5.37 8.37
N LEU A 73 7.81 -6.37 8.74
CA LEU A 73 7.33 -7.74 8.97
C LEU A 73 7.44 -8.07 10.46
N GLU A 74 6.33 -8.40 11.09
CA GLU A 74 6.27 -8.79 12.50
C GLU A 74 6.02 -10.30 12.60
N ASN A 75 6.96 -11.03 13.20
CA ASN A 75 6.79 -12.45 13.41
C ASN A 75 6.18 -12.72 14.79
N GLN A 76 4.88 -13.00 14.82
CA GLN A 76 4.16 -13.44 16.02
C GLN A 76 4.03 -14.98 16.09
N ASP A 77 4.56 -15.69 15.08
CA ASP A 77 4.57 -17.15 15.08
C ASP A 77 5.62 -17.69 16.07
N ASP A 78 5.50 -18.96 16.43
CA ASP A 78 6.40 -19.63 17.38
C ASP A 78 7.71 -20.12 16.72
N VAL A 79 7.83 -19.98 15.39
CA VAL A 79 9.02 -20.41 14.62
C VAL A 79 9.66 -19.25 13.88
N PRO A 80 11.00 -19.29 13.65
CA PRO A 80 11.68 -18.31 12.82
C PRO A 80 11.17 -18.33 11.38
N GLN A 81 11.08 -17.14 10.76
CA GLN A 81 10.64 -16.99 9.38
C GLN A 81 11.75 -16.36 8.52
N LEU A 82 12.01 -16.96 7.35
CA LEU A 82 13.01 -16.46 6.42
C LEU A 82 12.42 -15.39 5.51
N PHE A 83 13.07 -14.24 5.45
CA PHE A 83 12.78 -13.19 4.48
C PHE A 83 14.08 -12.63 3.87
N GLY A 84 14.32 -12.92 2.60
CA GLY A 84 15.59 -12.62 1.95
C GLY A 84 16.77 -13.25 2.70
N PRO A 85 17.79 -12.46 3.05
CA PRO A 85 18.94 -12.94 3.82
C PRO A 85 18.70 -12.93 5.34
N VAL A 86 17.53 -12.55 5.82
CA VAL A 86 17.25 -12.32 7.24
C VAL A 86 16.34 -13.40 7.79
N LEU A 87 16.67 -13.89 8.98
CA LEU A 87 15.82 -14.78 9.76
C LEU A 87 15.13 -13.96 10.86
N ILE A 88 13.82 -13.83 10.78
CA ILE A 88 13.01 -13.10 11.75
C ILE A 88 12.57 -14.06 12.84
N MET A 89 13.11 -13.89 14.05
CA MET A 89 12.82 -14.75 15.20
C MET A 89 11.40 -14.51 15.73
N PRO A 90 10.81 -15.47 16.45
CA PRO A 90 9.55 -15.28 17.16
C PRO A 90 9.54 -14.02 18.02
N GLY A 91 8.49 -13.20 17.88
CA GLY A 91 8.33 -11.94 18.59
C GLY A 91 9.19 -10.78 18.06
N GLN A 92 9.96 -10.97 17.00
CA GLN A 92 10.75 -9.92 16.38
C GLN A 92 10.03 -9.27 15.20
N SER A 93 10.37 -8.01 14.95
CA SER A 93 10.00 -7.27 13.74
C SER A 93 11.24 -6.93 12.92
N PHE A 94 11.09 -7.03 11.60
CA PHE A 94 12.11 -6.66 10.62
C PHE A 94 11.63 -5.46 9.81
N ARG A 95 12.46 -4.43 9.67
CA ARG A 95 12.16 -3.19 8.94
C ARG A 95 13.08 -3.04 7.75
N LEU A 96 12.51 -2.88 6.57
CA LEU A 96 13.24 -2.69 5.32
C LEU A 96 12.78 -1.41 4.62
N PRO A 97 13.57 -0.33 4.68
CA PRO A 97 13.29 0.89 3.93
C PRO A 97 13.74 0.74 2.47
N PHE A 98 12.94 1.27 1.54
CA PHE A 98 13.28 1.34 0.13
C PHE A 98 13.56 2.77 -0.28
N ALA A 99 14.65 2.97 -1.03
CA ALA A 99 15.08 4.29 -1.51
C ALA A 99 14.92 4.48 -3.02
N ARG A 100 14.58 3.41 -3.76
CA ARG A 100 14.46 3.45 -5.22
C ARG A 100 13.23 2.67 -5.68
N ALA A 101 12.56 3.22 -6.70
CA ALA A 101 11.49 2.52 -7.39
C ALA A 101 12.08 1.37 -8.22
N SER A 102 11.66 0.15 -7.90
CA SER A 102 12.05 -1.09 -8.58
C SER A 102 11.19 -2.24 -8.11
N THR A 103 11.27 -3.36 -8.80
CA THR A 103 10.74 -4.64 -8.31
C THR A 103 11.87 -5.41 -7.65
N TYR A 104 11.65 -5.77 -6.39
CA TYR A 104 12.59 -6.55 -5.58
C TYR A 104 12.01 -7.93 -5.34
N GLN A 105 12.84 -8.96 -5.49
CA GLN A 105 12.45 -10.34 -5.22
C GLN A 105 13.19 -10.85 -3.97
N PHE A 106 12.45 -11.37 -3.02
CA PHE A 106 13.00 -11.94 -1.80
C PHE A 106 12.60 -13.42 -1.69
N ALA A 107 13.54 -14.26 -1.26
CA ALA A 107 13.20 -15.58 -0.78
C ALA A 107 12.33 -15.44 0.47
N CYS A 108 11.20 -16.15 0.53
CA CYS A 108 10.26 -16.01 1.63
C CYS A 108 9.67 -17.38 1.99
N SER A 109 9.89 -17.83 3.25
CA SER A 109 9.34 -19.09 3.74
C SER A 109 7.82 -19.06 3.91
N LEU A 110 7.24 -17.85 3.96
CA LEU A 110 5.80 -17.66 4.18
C LEU A 110 4.97 -17.76 2.90
N HIS A 111 5.61 -17.64 1.75
CA HIS A 111 4.91 -17.71 0.47
C HIS A 111 4.97 -19.11 -0.13
N VAL A 112 3.87 -19.58 -0.73
CA VAL A 112 3.79 -20.92 -1.33
C VAL A 112 4.83 -21.14 -2.43
N SER A 113 5.11 -20.09 -3.22
CA SER A 113 6.15 -20.12 -4.27
C SER A 113 7.58 -20.04 -3.73
N GLY A 114 7.78 -19.84 -2.44
CA GLY A 114 9.09 -19.59 -1.84
C GLY A 114 9.69 -18.22 -2.13
N ARG A 115 8.96 -17.35 -2.82
CA ARG A 115 9.38 -16.00 -3.22
C ARG A 115 8.27 -14.99 -3.00
N LEU A 116 8.68 -13.77 -2.69
CA LEU A 116 7.78 -12.64 -2.55
C LEU A 116 8.32 -11.47 -3.40
N ASP A 117 7.44 -10.90 -4.21
CA ASP A 117 7.76 -9.73 -5.01
C ASP A 117 7.32 -8.46 -4.26
N VAL A 118 8.23 -7.51 -4.12
CA VAL A 118 7.96 -6.18 -3.56
C VAL A 118 8.16 -5.15 -4.66
N VAL A 119 7.07 -4.58 -5.14
CA VAL A 119 7.05 -3.54 -6.17
C VAL A 119 7.02 -2.18 -5.50
N VAL A 120 8.11 -1.43 -5.67
CA VAL A 120 8.24 -0.07 -5.15
C VAL A 120 8.03 0.90 -6.31
N GLU A 121 6.93 1.63 -6.27
CA GLU A 121 6.56 2.63 -7.28
C GLU A 121 7.13 4.00 -6.93
N ALA A 122 7.44 4.80 -7.95
CA ALA A 122 7.85 6.18 -7.75
C ALA A 122 6.69 7.04 -7.20
N LEU A 123 7.02 8.09 -6.46
CA LEU A 123 6.04 9.09 -6.04
C LEU A 123 5.35 9.69 -7.29
N PRO A 124 4.02 9.73 -7.36
CA PRO A 124 3.32 10.32 -8.50
C PRO A 124 3.65 11.81 -8.62
N GLU A 125 4.02 12.23 -9.83
CA GLU A 125 4.26 13.63 -10.14
C GLU A 125 2.99 14.47 -9.94
N THR A 126 3.19 15.77 -9.69
CA THR A 126 2.09 16.73 -9.57
C THR A 126 1.28 16.80 -10.86
N GLY A 127 -0.04 17.03 -10.75
CA GLY A 127 -0.94 17.09 -11.88
C GLY A 127 -1.75 15.81 -12.08
N TRP A 128 -1.93 15.43 -13.36
CA TRP A 128 -2.81 14.31 -13.74
C TRP A 128 -2.41 12.98 -13.13
N GLN A 129 -1.12 12.68 -13.01
CA GLN A 129 -0.63 11.43 -12.42
C GLN A 129 -1.06 11.30 -10.96
N ARG A 130 -0.98 12.39 -10.19
CA ARG A 130 -1.40 12.43 -8.79
C ARG A 130 -2.91 12.28 -8.62
N LEU A 131 -3.69 12.91 -9.50
CA LEU A 131 -5.15 12.70 -9.51
C LEU A 131 -5.53 11.26 -9.78
N ARG A 132 -4.94 10.66 -10.80
CA ARG A 132 -5.17 9.25 -11.14
C ARG A 132 -4.78 8.32 -9.99
N TRP A 133 -3.63 8.57 -9.37
CA TRP A 133 -3.17 7.79 -8.21
C TRP A 133 -4.16 7.87 -7.05
N ARG A 134 -4.65 9.08 -6.72
CA ARG A 134 -5.66 9.28 -5.67
C ARG A 134 -6.97 8.59 -5.99
N ALA A 135 -7.45 8.67 -7.21
CA ALA A 135 -8.66 7.98 -7.63
C ALA A 135 -8.55 6.45 -7.46
N ILE A 136 -7.40 5.87 -7.84
CA ILE A 136 -7.13 4.45 -7.66
C ILE A 136 -7.02 4.08 -6.17
N ALA A 137 -6.36 4.91 -5.36
CA ALA A 137 -6.23 4.68 -3.92
C ALA A 137 -7.59 4.70 -3.23
N LEU A 138 -8.47 5.65 -3.57
CA LEU A 138 -9.83 5.73 -3.05
C LEU A 138 -10.69 4.54 -3.48
N ALA A 139 -10.57 4.10 -4.73
CA ALA A 139 -11.30 2.93 -5.23
C ALA A 139 -10.87 1.65 -4.47
N LYS A 140 -9.60 1.51 -4.15
CA LYS A 140 -9.08 0.37 -3.37
C LYS A 140 -9.48 0.45 -1.90
N SER A 141 -9.49 1.63 -1.29
CA SER A 141 -9.92 1.80 0.12
C SER A 141 -11.41 1.51 0.31
N GLY A 142 -12.25 1.80 -0.70
CA GLY A 142 -13.67 1.46 -0.70
C GLY A 142 -14.00 -0.01 -0.91
N ALA A 143 -13.04 -0.84 -1.32
CA ALA A 143 -13.24 -2.27 -1.54
C ALA A 143 -13.16 -3.11 -0.24
N TRP A 144 -12.93 -2.47 0.92
CA TRP A 144 -12.82 -3.13 2.23
C TRP A 144 -14.01 -2.83 3.16
N LEU A 145 -15.07 -2.21 2.64
CA LEU A 145 -16.37 -2.06 3.29
C LEU A 145 -17.36 -3.06 2.66
#